data_05289388d326f81386f22a2879832073
#
_entry.id   05289388d326f81386f22a2879832073
#
_cell.length_a   1.000
_cell.length_b   1.000
_cell.length_c   1.000
_cell.angle_alpha   90.00
_cell.angle_beta   90.00
_cell.angle_gamma   90.00
#
_symmetry.space_group_name_H-M   'P 1'
#
loop_
_entity.id
_entity.type
_entity.pdbx_description
1 polymer ?
#
loop_
_entity_poly.entity_id
_entity_poly.type
_entity_poly.pdbx_seq_one_letter_code
_entity_poly.pdbx_strand_id
1 'polypeptide(L)'
;MADSHWPGFLLVAVGAVLLSSKGIFAKLLYAQGVDFHTVVSVRAVLAIPGFILLALLSKRRADLLTARPSALWMAALAGFVCYYLGALANFYALTRVDASVERALLYSYPAMIVVAMWLVRRKRPSGRILGALVVTFFGIILTVGLLNHDLPAQDLAGVGWILFCSATISFYFIVTSRLARVIGAANYTAVAMATAGIAYAIHFQQVRGWDTLDLSPEGWLLMGLLTIFATVLPLYLTAEGLHRIGAEKAALASTIAPASTVLLAIALLGETVSPEEIAGIVLIVLGILSLETRRARLRTRS
;
A
#
# COMPACT_ATOMS: atom_id res chain seq x y z
N MET A 1 -0.23 21.94 28.32
CA MET A 1 -0.46 20.50 28.31
C MET A 1 0.19 19.98 27.05
N ALA A 2 1.24 19.18 27.14
CA ALA A 2 1.88 18.60 25.97
C ALA A 2 0.90 17.63 25.32
N ASP A 3 0.36 18.00 24.16
CA ASP A 3 -0.48 17.11 23.37
C ASP A 3 0.32 15.84 23.09
N SER A 4 -0.06 14.77 23.74
CA SER A 4 0.59 13.47 23.59
C SER A 4 0.42 13.03 22.14
N HIS A 5 1.49 13.03 21.35
CA HIS A 5 1.51 12.49 19.98
C HIS A 5 1.29 10.97 19.95
N TRP A 6 1.29 10.34 21.12
CA TRP A 6 1.18 8.89 21.28
C TRP A 6 -0.08 8.27 20.65
N PRO A 7 -1.30 8.84 20.81
CA PRO A 7 -2.49 8.27 20.18
C PRO A 7 -2.40 8.27 18.65
N GLY A 8 -1.84 9.32 18.05
CA GLY A 8 -1.65 9.37 16.59
C GLY A 8 -0.62 8.35 16.09
N PHE A 9 0.47 8.15 16.85
CA PHE A 9 1.47 7.12 16.54
C PHE A 9 0.87 5.71 16.62
N LEU A 10 0.10 5.41 17.67
CA LEU A 10 -0.60 4.12 17.82
C LEU A 10 -1.58 3.86 16.68
N LEU A 11 -2.36 4.87 16.26
CA LEU A 11 -3.28 4.72 15.13
C LEU A 11 -2.57 4.31 13.86
N VAL A 12 -1.44 4.96 13.54
CA VAL A 12 -0.65 4.59 12.35
C VAL A 12 -0.03 3.20 12.50
N ALA A 13 0.57 2.89 13.66
CA ALA A 13 1.19 1.59 13.89
C ALA A 13 0.17 0.45 13.79
N VAL A 14 -0.99 0.59 14.43
CA VAL A 14 -2.08 -0.40 14.32
C VAL A 14 -2.58 -0.51 12.88
N GLY A 15 -2.77 0.63 12.19
CA GLY A 15 -3.14 0.63 10.77
C GLY A 15 -2.11 -0.10 9.91
N ALA A 16 -0.82 0.11 10.16
CA ALA A 16 0.26 -0.56 9.44
C ALA A 16 0.30 -2.08 9.68
N VAL A 17 0.11 -2.52 10.93
CA VAL A 17 0.00 -3.94 11.29
C VAL A 17 -1.21 -4.59 10.63
N LEU A 18 -2.37 -3.95 10.68
CA LEU A 18 -3.59 -4.44 10.04
C LEU A 18 -3.40 -4.55 8.51
N LEU A 19 -2.82 -3.53 7.88
CA LEU A 19 -2.53 -3.54 6.44
C LEU A 19 -1.53 -4.63 6.06
N SER A 20 -0.66 -5.04 6.98
CA SER A 20 0.28 -6.14 6.80
C SER A 20 -0.41 -7.49 6.60
N SER A 21 -1.61 -7.67 7.14
CA SER A 21 -2.39 -8.91 6.98
C SER A 21 -3.02 -9.08 5.60
N LYS A 22 -2.97 -8.08 4.72
CA LYS A 22 -3.57 -8.13 3.37
C LYS A 22 -3.07 -9.33 2.56
N GLY A 23 -1.76 -9.51 2.47
CA GLY A 23 -1.15 -10.62 1.73
C GLY A 23 -1.50 -11.97 2.34
N ILE A 24 -1.58 -12.04 3.67
CA ILE A 24 -1.94 -13.25 4.40
C ILE A 24 -3.37 -13.69 4.04
N PHE A 25 -4.35 -12.79 4.17
CA PHE A 25 -5.74 -13.10 3.79
C PHE A 25 -5.87 -13.47 2.30
N ALA A 26 -5.13 -12.80 1.41
CA ALA A 26 -5.12 -13.15 -0.01
C ALA A 26 -4.60 -14.58 -0.22
N LYS A 27 -3.46 -14.94 0.39
CA LYS A 27 -2.90 -16.29 0.28
C LYS A 27 -3.82 -17.37 0.89
N LEU A 28 -4.48 -17.09 2.00
CA LEU A 28 -5.47 -18.00 2.59
C LEU A 28 -6.65 -18.24 1.63
N LEU A 29 -7.15 -17.20 0.96
CA LEU A 29 -8.19 -17.33 -0.06
C LEU A 29 -7.70 -18.11 -1.27
N TYR A 30 -6.46 -17.89 -1.72
CA TYR A 30 -5.85 -18.66 -2.82
C TYR A 30 -5.71 -20.14 -2.47
N ALA A 31 -5.36 -20.46 -1.21
CA ALA A 31 -5.29 -21.84 -0.73
C ALA A 31 -6.67 -22.55 -0.75
N GLN A 32 -7.78 -21.80 -0.67
CA GLN A 32 -9.14 -22.32 -0.86
C GLN A 32 -9.56 -22.42 -2.34
N GLY A 33 -8.65 -22.17 -3.28
CA GLY A 33 -8.94 -22.18 -4.72
C GLY A 33 -9.60 -20.91 -5.26
N VAL A 34 -9.75 -19.86 -4.42
CA VAL A 34 -10.29 -18.57 -4.89
C VAL A 34 -9.23 -17.86 -5.71
N ASP A 35 -9.55 -17.56 -6.95
CA ASP A 35 -8.60 -16.90 -7.85
C ASP A 35 -8.38 -15.41 -7.50
N PHE A 36 -7.27 -14.86 -7.96
CA PHE A 36 -6.90 -13.48 -7.60
C PHE A 36 -7.84 -12.41 -8.17
N HIS A 37 -8.49 -12.65 -9.33
CA HIS A 37 -9.49 -11.73 -9.88
C HIS A 37 -10.69 -11.62 -8.94
N THR A 38 -11.16 -12.75 -8.40
CA THR A 38 -12.23 -12.79 -7.40
C THR A 38 -11.80 -12.05 -6.13
N VAL A 39 -10.61 -12.36 -5.58
CA VAL A 39 -10.16 -11.74 -4.34
C VAL A 39 -10.05 -10.22 -4.47
N VAL A 40 -9.38 -9.73 -5.51
CA VAL A 40 -9.15 -8.30 -5.65
C VAL A 40 -10.42 -7.52 -5.99
N SER A 41 -11.30 -8.11 -6.81
CA SER A 41 -12.52 -7.43 -7.27
C SER A 41 -13.59 -7.38 -6.19
N VAL A 42 -13.90 -8.52 -5.58
CA VAL A 42 -14.92 -8.59 -4.52
C VAL A 42 -14.52 -7.73 -3.33
N ARG A 43 -13.27 -7.80 -2.88
CA ARG A 43 -12.73 -6.92 -1.83
C ARG A 43 -12.91 -5.43 -2.17
N ALA A 44 -12.58 -5.03 -3.40
CA ALA A 44 -12.66 -3.62 -3.79
C ALA A 44 -14.09 -3.10 -3.83
N VAL A 45 -15.03 -3.91 -4.32
CA VAL A 45 -16.46 -3.58 -4.35
C VAL A 45 -17.03 -3.51 -2.93
N LEU A 46 -16.75 -4.51 -2.09
CA LEU A 46 -17.20 -4.54 -0.70
C LEU A 46 -16.62 -3.39 0.14
N ALA A 47 -15.49 -2.82 -0.24
CA ALA A 47 -14.88 -1.68 0.47
C ALA A 47 -15.56 -0.33 0.14
N ILE A 48 -16.32 -0.21 -0.98
CA ILE A 48 -16.94 1.04 -1.41
C ILE A 48 -17.84 1.65 -0.30
N PRO A 49 -18.79 0.92 0.28
CA PRO A 49 -19.65 1.47 1.34
C PRO A 49 -18.87 2.01 2.53
N GLY A 50 -17.79 1.33 2.92
CA GLY A 50 -16.91 1.77 4.00
C GLY A 50 -16.23 3.10 3.71
N PHE A 51 -15.72 3.31 2.51
CA PHE A 51 -15.09 4.58 2.13
C PHE A 51 -16.09 5.71 1.93
N ILE A 52 -17.29 5.42 1.42
CA ILE A 52 -18.39 6.40 1.35
C ILE A 52 -18.76 6.85 2.78
N LEU A 53 -18.92 5.92 3.70
CA LEU A 53 -19.22 6.23 5.09
C LEU A 53 -18.15 7.13 5.70
N LEU A 54 -16.87 6.84 5.49
CA LEU A 54 -15.76 7.66 5.97
C LEU A 54 -15.78 9.10 5.39
N ALA A 55 -16.14 9.25 4.11
CA ALA A 55 -16.30 10.56 3.50
C ALA A 55 -17.47 11.34 4.08
N LEU A 56 -18.61 10.67 4.31
CA LEU A 56 -19.81 11.27 4.91
C LEU A 56 -19.59 11.70 6.37
N LEU A 57 -18.79 10.96 7.14
CA LEU A 57 -18.40 11.29 8.51
C LEU A 57 -17.32 12.38 8.57
N SER A 58 -16.68 12.72 7.45
CA SER A 58 -15.65 13.75 7.40
C SER A 58 -16.23 15.13 7.64
N LYS A 59 -15.55 15.94 8.47
CA LYS A 59 -15.87 17.36 8.66
C LYS A 59 -15.79 18.18 7.36
N ARG A 60 -15.05 17.70 6.37
CA ARG A 60 -14.85 18.33 5.05
C ARG A 60 -15.73 17.74 3.94
N ARG A 61 -16.81 17.04 4.28
CA ARG A 61 -17.71 16.43 3.29
C ARG A 61 -18.26 17.40 2.25
N ALA A 62 -18.49 18.64 2.64
CA ALA A 62 -18.99 19.70 1.74
C ALA A 62 -17.97 20.09 0.65
N ASP A 63 -16.68 19.94 0.90
CA ASP A 63 -15.63 20.27 -0.07
C ASP A 63 -15.72 19.38 -1.33
N LEU A 64 -16.32 18.20 -1.24
CA LEU A 64 -16.55 17.33 -2.39
C LEU A 64 -17.53 17.96 -3.39
N LEU A 65 -18.59 18.63 -2.89
CA LEU A 65 -19.62 19.25 -3.73
C LEU A 65 -19.13 20.53 -4.42
N THR A 66 -18.15 21.20 -3.83
CA THR A 66 -17.58 22.46 -4.34
C THR A 66 -16.26 22.24 -5.10
N ALA A 67 -15.80 20.99 -5.17
CA ALA A 67 -14.54 20.65 -5.82
C ALA A 67 -14.57 20.92 -7.32
N ARG A 68 -13.44 21.41 -7.86
CA ARG A 68 -13.29 21.58 -9.30
C ARG A 68 -13.31 20.21 -10.00
N PRO A 69 -14.00 20.07 -11.15
CA PRO A 69 -14.04 18.80 -11.88
C PRO A 69 -12.66 18.21 -12.20
N SER A 70 -11.67 19.07 -12.48
CA SER A 70 -10.28 18.63 -12.71
C SER A 70 -9.63 17.96 -11.49
N ALA A 71 -9.97 18.40 -10.27
CA ALA A 71 -9.47 17.77 -9.04
C ALA A 71 -10.12 16.41 -8.81
N LEU A 72 -11.42 16.28 -9.08
CA LEU A 72 -12.14 14.99 -8.99
C LEU A 72 -11.64 13.99 -10.04
N TRP A 73 -11.45 14.45 -11.27
CA TRP A 73 -10.91 13.63 -12.34
C TRP A 73 -9.50 13.10 -12.02
N MET A 74 -8.63 13.98 -11.48
CA MET A 74 -7.28 13.58 -11.10
C MET A 74 -7.29 12.61 -9.90
N ALA A 75 -8.21 12.77 -8.96
CA ALA A 75 -8.41 11.83 -7.86
C ALA A 75 -8.89 10.46 -8.38
N ALA A 76 -9.83 10.45 -9.32
CA ALA A 76 -10.32 9.24 -9.98
C ALA A 76 -9.20 8.54 -10.77
N LEU A 77 -8.41 9.29 -11.55
CA LEU A 77 -7.28 8.76 -12.29
C LEU A 77 -6.22 8.14 -11.35
N ALA A 78 -5.89 8.83 -10.26
CA ALA A 78 -4.94 8.31 -9.29
C ALA A 78 -5.46 7.04 -8.60
N GLY A 79 -6.76 6.97 -8.32
CA GLY A 79 -7.44 5.79 -7.83
C GLY A 79 -7.39 4.64 -8.83
N PHE A 80 -7.72 4.90 -10.09
CA PHE A 80 -7.67 3.91 -11.15
C PHE A 80 -6.25 3.34 -11.33
N VAL A 81 -5.25 4.20 -11.41
CA VAL A 81 -3.85 3.76 -11.61
C VAL A 81 -3.34 2.97 -10.39
N CYS A 82 -3.57 3.46 -9.17
CA CYS A 82 -3.02 2.83 -7.97
C CYS A 82 -3.90 1.66 -7.47
N TYR A 83 -5.19 1.91 -7.26
CA TYR A 83 -6.06 0.95 -6.58
C TYR A 83 -6.76 -0.03 -7.54
N TYR A 84 -6.76 0.23 -8.85
CA TYR A 84 -7.17 -0.76 -9.83
C TYR A 84 -5.94 -1.42 -10.48
N LEU A 85 -5.16 -0.73 -11.31
CA LEU A 85 -4.02 -1.35 -12.02
C LEU A 85 -2.94 -1.85 -11.06
N GLY A 86 -2.53 -1.01 -10.10
CA GLY A 86 -1.50 -1.37 -9.13
C GLY A 86 -1.93 -2.50 -8.20
N ALA A 87 -3.18 -2.47 -7.71
CA ALA A 87 -3.68 -3.54 -6.86
C ALA A 87 -3.89 -4.85 -7.62
N LEU A 88 -4.35 -4.81 -8.89
CA LEU A 88 -4.45 -5.99 -9.74
C LEU A 88 -3.07 -6.65 -9.91
N ALA A 89 -2.06 -5.86 -10.26
CA ALA A 89 -0.68 -6.33 -10.36
C ALA A 89 -0.17 -6.95 -9.05
N ASN A 90 -0.48 -6.31 -7.92
CA ASN A 90 -0.05 -6.77 -6.60
C ASN A 90 -0.70 -8.10 -6.20
N PHE A 91 -2.02 -8.24 -6.38
CA PHE A 91 -2.73 -9.49 -6.06
C PHE A 91 -2.33 -10.62 -7.00
N TYR A 92 -2.06 -10.32 -8.27
CA TYR A 92 -1.48 -11.30 -9.19
C TYR A 92 -0.07 -11.71 -8.75
N ALA A 93 0.77 -10.77 -8.34
CA ALA A 93 2.11 -11.07 -7.85
C ALA A 93 2.09 -12.01 -6.62
N LEU A 94 1.13 -11.83 -5.70
CA LEU A 94 0.95 -12.69 -4.53
C LEU A 94 0.62 -14.16 -4.87
N THR A 95 0.25 -14.47 -6.12
CA THR A 95 0.15 -15.87 -6.58
C THR A 95 1.51 -16.48 -6.93
N ARG A 96 2.57 -15.67 -6.99
CA ARG A 96 3.91 -16.05 -7.50
C ARG A 96 5.03 -15.84 -6.49
N VAL A 97 4.83 -14.97 -5.50
CA VAL A 97 5.82 -14.65 -4.47
C VAL A 97 5.22 -14.77 -3.08
N ASP A 98 6.07 -14.87 -2.08
CA ASP A 98 5.66 -14.92 -0.68
C ASP A 98 5.16 -13.56 -0.18
N ALA A 99 4.28 -13.59 0.84
CA ALA A 99 3.69 -12.37 1.39
C ALA A 99 4.74 -11.49 2.08
N SER A 100 5.77 -12.08 2.65
CA SER A 100 6.94 -11.41 3.23
C SER A 100 7.73 -10.64 2.17
N VAL A 101 8.03 -11.30 1.04
CA VAL A 101 8.74 -10.73 -0.11
C VAL A 101 7.90 -9.60 -0.75
N GLU A 102 6.60 -9.85 -0.99
CA GLU A 102 5.67 -8.83 -1.52
C GLU A 102 5.73 -7.57 -0.67
N ARG A 103 5.59 -7.71 0.64
CA ARG A 103 5.56 -6.57 1.54
C ARG A 103 6.88 -5.80 1.54
N ALA A 104 8.01 -6.49 1.58
CA ALA A 104 9.33 -5.87 1.55
C ALA A 104 9.54 -5.05 0.26
N LEU A 105 9.27 -5.66 -0.90
CA LEU A 105 9.40 -5.01 -2.20
C LEU A 105 8.45 -3.84 -2.38
N LEU A 106 7.23 -3.93 -1.86
CA LEU A 106 6.25 -2.85 -1.92
C LEU A 106 6.78 -1.59 -1.24
N TYR A 107 7.57 -1.72 -0.17
CA TYR A 107 8.22 -0.61 0.51
C TYR A 107 9.34 0.07 -0.31
N SER A 108 9.59 -0.34 -1.54
CA SER A 108 10.43 0.42 -2.48
C SER A 108 9.78 1.74 -2.96
N TYR A 109 8.45 1.92 -2.77
CA TYR A 109 7.73 3.10 -3.25
C TYR A 109 8.30 4.44 -2.77
N PRO A 110 8.84 4.62 -1.54
CA PRO A 110 9.45 5.90 -1.15
C PRO A 110 10.69 6.24 -1.95
N ALA A 111 11.51 5.22 -2.26
CA ALA A 111 12.67 5.39 -3.13
C ALA A 111 12.23 5.81 -4.55
N MET A 112 11.18 5.21 -5.08
CA MET A 112 10.61 5.58 -6.38
C MET A 112 10.03 7.01 -6.38
N ILE A 113 9.42 7.49 -5.27
CA ILE A 113 8.99 8.89 -5.13
C ILE A 113 10.20 9.84 -5.27
N VAL A 114 11.33 9.52 -4.63
CA VAL A 114 12.55 10.34 -4.73
C VAL A 114 13.06 10.39 -6.16
N VAL A 115 13.13 9.25 -6.83
CA VAL A 115 13.55 9.16 -8.24
C VAL A 115 12.60 9.95 -9.14
N ALA A 116 11.29 9.77 -9.01
CA ALA A 116 10.29 10.50 -9.77
C ALA A 116 10.40 12.02 -9.57
N MET A 117 10.58 12.46 -8.33
CA MET A 117 10.77 13.88 -8.02
C MET A 117 12.07 14.44 -8.56
N TRP A 118 13.13 13.64 -8.61
CA TRP A 118 14.38 14.03 -9.26
C TRP A 118 14.18 14.24 -10.77
N LEU A 119 13.57 13.29 -11.46
CA LEU A 119 13.29 13.38 -12.89
C LEU A 119 12.44 14.63 -13.23
N VAL A 120 11.37 14.87 -12.45
CA VAL A 120 10.46 16.01 -12.67
C VAL A 120 11.12 17.35 -12.37
N ARG A 121 11.85 17.46 -11.26
CA ARG A 121 12.45 18.72 -10.82
C ARG A 121 13.82 18.99 -11.43
N ARG A 122 14.43 18.00 -12.08
CA ARG A 122 15.80 18.03 -12.65
C ARG A 122 16.89 18.48 -11.65
N LYS A 123 16.59 18.41 -10.33
CA LYS A 123 17.54 18.71 -9.25
C LYS A 123 18.15 17.42 -8.75
N ARG A 124 19.47 17.26 -8.87
CA ARG A 124 20.18 16.07 -8.41
C ARG A 124 19.92 15.80 -6.92
N PRO A 125 19.58 14.56 -6.53
CA PRO A 125 19.47 14.20 -5.14
C PRO A 125 20.85 14.34 -4.45
N SER A 126 20.83 14.64 -3.17
CA SER A 126 22.08 14.70 -2.40
C SER A 126 22.72 13.31 -2.30
N GLY A 127 24.03 13.25 -2.06
CA GLY A 127 24.76 11.97 -1.92
C GLY A 127 24.15 11.03 -0.88
N ARG A 128 23.56 11.56 0.21
CA ARG A 128 22.86 10.74 1.21
C ARG A 128 21.60 10.08 0.64
N ILE A 129 20.84 10.80 -0.18
CA ILE A 129 19.65 10.22 -0.84
C ILE A 129 20.09 9.12 -1.81
N LEU A 130 21.16 9.34 -2.55
CA LEU A 130 21.74 8.30 -3.43
C LEU A 130 22.19 7.08 -2.61
N GLY A 131 22.90 7.30 -1.49
CA GLY A 131 23.28 6.21 -0.57
C GLY A 131 22.07 5.42 -0.03
N ALA A 132 21.00 6.13 0.38
CA ALA A 132 19.77 5.49 0.82
C ALA A 132 19.10 4.65 -0.28
N LEU A 133 19.08 5.18 -1.52
CA LEU A 133 18.55 4.44 -2.67
C LEU A 133 19.38 3.19 -2.95
N VAL A 134 20.71 3.27 -2.88
CA VAL A 134 21.62 2.13 -3.07
C VAL A 134 21.36 1.07 -1.98
N VAL A 135 21.25 1.47 -0.71
CA VAL A 135 20.95 0.54 0.40
C VAL A 135 19.60 -0.13 0.20
N THR A 136 18.56 0.63 -0.17
CA THR A 136 17.23 0.09 -0.45
C THR A 136 17.25 -0.89 -1.61
N PHE A 137 17.96 -0.56 -2.70
CA PHE A 137 18.07 -1.41 -3.89
C PHE A 137 18.83 -2.71 -3.58
N PHE A 138 19.93 -2.63 -2.81
CA PHE A 138 20.66 -3.81 -2.36
C PHE A 138 19.81 -4.67 -1.43
N GLY A 139 19.02 -4.06 -0.54
CA GLY A 139 18.03 -4.77 0.26
C GLY A 139 16.99 -5.52 -0.58
N ILE A 140 16.51 -4.93 -1.68
CA ILE A 140 15.61 -5.60 -2.63
C ILE A 140 16.28 -6.84 -3.24
N ILE A 141 17.53 -6.71 -3.71
CA ILE A 141 18.29 -7.83 -4.30
C ILE A 141 18.41 -9.00 -3.31
N LEU A 142 18.73 -8.71 -2.04
CA LEU A 142 18.82 -9.72 -1.00
C LEU A 142 17.45 -10.36 -0.70
N THR A 143 16.41 -9.55 -0.54
CA THR A 143 15.06 -10.04 -0.22
C THR A 143 14.50 -10.95 -1.31
N VAL A 144 14.83 -10.68 -2.58
CA VAL A 144 14.40 -11.49 -3.73
C VAL A 144 15.27 -12.75 -3.90
N GLY A 145 16.40 -12.85 -3.18
CA GLY A 145 17.33 -13.98 -3.34
C GLY A 145 18.05 -14.00 -4.69
N LEU A 146 18.15 -12.84 -5.39
CA LEU A 146 18.84 -12.75 -6.70
C LEU A 146 20.33 -13.16 -6.66
N LEU A 147 20.90 -13.25 -5.47
CA LEU A 147 22.26 -13.78 -5.28
C LEU A 147 22.30 -15.32 -5.22
N ASN A 148 21.16 -15.97 -5.01
CA ASN A 148 21.00 -17.41 -5.05
C ASN A 148 20.54 -17.78 -6.47
N HIS A 149 21.33 -18.57 -7.19
CA HIS A 149 21.16 -18.88 -8.62
C HIS A 149 19.87 -19.65 -9.00
N ASP A 150 18.97 -19.91 -8.07
CA ASP A 150 17.86 -20.87 -8.23
C ASP A 150 16.46 -20.24 -8.28
N LEU A 151 16.33 -18.91 -8.47
CA LEU A 151 15.00 -18.31 -8.62
C LEU A 151 14.38 -18.66 -9.97
N PRO A 152 13.21 -19.30 -10.00
CA PRO A 152 12.49 -19.56 -11.26
C PRO A 152 12.09 -18.24 -11.93
N ALA A 153 12.13 -18.19 -13.26
CA ALA A 153 11.76 -17.00 -14.03
C ALA A 153 10.34 -16.46 -13.69
N GLN A 154 9.48 -17.33 -13.15
CA GLN A 154 8.13 -16.96 -12.68
C GLN A 154 8.15 -16.02 -11.47
N ASP A 155 9.11 -16.20 -10.55
CA ASP A 155 9.23 -15.34 -9.35
C ASP A 155 9.74 -13.96 -9.73
N LEU A 156 10.62 -13.85 -10.74
CA LEU A 156 11.06 -12.56 -11.29
C LEU A 156 9.91 -11.79 -11.93
N ALA A 157 8.94 -12.47 -12.55
CA ALA A 157 7.75 -11.82 -13.07
C ALA A 157 6.88 -11.26 -11.92
N GLY A 158 6.71 -12.02 -10.82
CA GLY A 158 6.03 -11.56 -9.62
C GLY A 158 6.69 -10.31 -9.03
N VAL A 159 8.02 -10.32 -8.91
CA VAL A 159 8.81 -9.15 -8.47
C VAL A 159 8.56 -7.94 -9.36
N GLY A 160 8.56 -8.11 -10.69
CA GLY A 160 8.27 -7.03 -11.64
C GLY A 160 6.89 -6.41 -11.43
N TRP A 161 5.87 -7.22 -11.17
CA TRP A 161 4.51 -6.74 -10.88
C TRP A 161 4.41 -5.99 -9.55
N ILE A 162 5.17 -6.40 -8.53
CA ILE A 162 5.22 -5.66 -7.26
C ILE A 162 5.91 -4.31 -7.45
N LEU A 163 7.00 -4.25 -8.18
CA LEU A 163 7.69 -2.99 -8.47
C LEU A 163 6.80 -2.05 -9.30
N PHE A 164 6.04 -2.58 -10.26
CA PHE A 164 5.01 -1.81 -10.97
C PHE A 164 3.97 -1.25 -9.99
N CYS A 165 3.44 -2.08 -9.07
CA CYS A 165 2.53 -1.61 -8.02
C CYS A 165 3.18 -0.50 -7.18
N SER A 166 4.44 -0.65 -6.76
CA SER A 166 5.18 0.37 -6.01
C SER A 166 5.29 1.70 -6.78
N ALA A 167 5.47 1.65 -8.09
CA ALA A 167 5.47 2.84 -8.94
C ALA A 167 4.08 3.51 -8.98
N THR A 168 2.99 2.74 -9.07
CA THR A 168 1.63 3.28 -9.03
C THR A 168 1.28 3.91 -7.68
N ILE A 169 1.74 3.32 -6.58
CA ILE A 169 1.64 3.90 -5.23
C ILE A 169 2.41 5.22 -5.17
N SER A 170 3.61 5.28 -5.73
CA SER A 170 4.41 6.50 -5.78
C SER A 170 3.69 7.63 -6.52
N PHE A 171 3.08 7.32 -7.66
CA PHE A 171 2.23 8.26 -8.40
C PHE A 171 1.05 8.74 -7.56
N TYR A 172 0.33 7.81 -6.91
CA TYR A 172 -0.79 8.13 -6.03
C TYR A 172 -0.37 9.08 -4.91
N PHE A 173 0.76 8.83 -4.23
CA PHE A 173 1.27 9.69 -3.16
C PHE A 173 1.62 11.10 -3.65
N ILE A 174 2.23 11.23 -4.83
CA ILE A 174 2.57 12.53 -5.43
C ILE A 174 1.30 13.34 -5.70
N VAL A 175 0.28 12.71 -6.27
CA VAL A 175 -1.02 13.35 -6.58
C VAL A 175 -1.75 13.70 -5.27
N THR A 176 -1.84 12.75 -4.33
CA THR A 176 -2.49 12.94 -3.02
C THR A 176 -1.92 14.13 -2.26
N SER A 177 -0.59 14.29 -2.27
CA SER A 177 0.07 15.39 -1.55
C SER A 177 -0.41 16.79 -1.96
N ARG A 178 -0.96 16.91 -3.16
CA ARG A 178 -1.53 18.15 -3.70
C ARG A 178 -3.05 18.22 -3.50
N LEU A 179 -3.77 17.17 -3.89
CA LEU A 179 -5.24 17.18 -3.95
C LEU A 179 -5.92 17.00 -2.59
N ALA A 180 -5.34 16.22 -1.66
CA ALA A 180 -5.92 16.04 -0.34
C ALA A 180 -6.01 17.35 0.46
N ARG A 181 -5.17 18.34 0.15
CA ARG A 181 -5.26 19.68 0.72
C ARG A 181 -6.45 20.48 0.17
N VAL A 182 -6.87 20.20 -1.06
CA VAL A 182 -7.96 20.91 -1.74
C VAL A 182 -9.32 20.35 -1.34
N ILE A 183 -9.52 19.04 -1.48
CA ILE A 183 -10.83 18.38 -1.29
C ILE A 183 -10.92 17.56 0.01
N GLY A 184 -9.89 17.54 0.83
CA GLY A 184 -9.82 16.70 2.04
C GLY A 184 -9.37 15.26 1.75
N ALA A 185 -8.62 14.67 2.68
CA ALA A 185 -8.06 13.33 2.50
C ALA A 185 -9.15 12.25 2.39
N ALA A 186 -10.20 12.31 3.23
CA ALA A 186 -11.29 11.34 3.21
C ALA A 186 -12.06 11.38 1.87
N ASN A 187 -12.40 12.58 1.38
CA ASN A 187 -13.08 12.76 0.11
C ASN A 187 -12.21 12.27 -1.07
N TYR A 188 -10.93 12.64 -1.07
CA TYR A 188 -9.99 12.18 -2.07
C TYR A 188 -9.90 10.65 -2.12
N THR A 189 -9.75 10.02 -0.95
CA THR A 189 -9.68 8.56 -0.85
C THR A 189 -10.99 7.90 -1.29
N ALA A 190 -12.14 8.47 -0.91
CA ALA A 190 -13.44 7.93 -1.32
C ALA A 190 -13.62 7.96 -2.84
N VAL A 191 -13.27 9.09 -3.51
CA VAL A 191 -13.33 9.17 -4.99
C VAL A 191 -12.40 8.16 -5.62
N ALA A 192 -11.15 8.07 -5.16
CA ALA A 192 -10.15 7.14 -5.68
C ALA A 192 -10.59 5.68 -5.53
N MET A 193 -11.09 5.31 -4.35
CA MET A 193 -11.53 3.94 -4.06
C MET A 193 -12.84 3.57 -4.73
N ALA A 194 -13.79 4.51 -4.84
CA ALA A 194 -15.02 4.29 -5.59
C ALA A 194 -14.72 4.05 -7.08
N THR A 195 -13.82 4.84 -7.67
CA THR A 195 -13.39 4.64 -9.07
C THR A 195 -12.77 3.26 -9.28
N ALA A 196 -11.86 2.86 -8.40
CA ALA A 196 -11.24 1.54 -8.47
C ALA A 196 -12.27 0.41 -8.27
N GLY A 197 -13.19 0.57 -7.31
CA GLY A 197 -14.24 -0.41 -7.04
C GLY A 197 -15.20 -0.58 -8.22
N ILE A 198 -15.61 0.52 -8.89
CA ILE A 198 -16.42 0.47 -10.11
C ILE A 198 -15.64 -0.22 -11.25
N ALA A 199 -14.36 0.11 -11.44
CA ALA A 199 -13.52 -0.54 -12.43
C ALA A 199 -13.42 -2.05 -12.17
N TYR A 200 -13.28 -2.47 -10.90
CA TYR A 200 -13.27 -3.88 -10.53
C TYR A 200 -14.63 -4.56 -10.70
N ALA A 201 -15.72 -3.85 -10.44
CA ALA A 201 -17.06 -4.41 -10.70
C ALA A 201 -17.25 -4.76 -12.19
N ILE A 202 -16.82 -3.87 -13.08
CA ILE A 202 -16.84 -4.07 -14.53
C ILE A 202 -15.85 -5.18 -14.94
N HIS A 203 -14.62 -5.12 -14.43
CA HIS A 203 -13.57 -6.10 -14.70
C HIS A 203 -14.04 -7.53 -14.33
N PHE A 204 -14.59 -7.70 -13.14
CA PHE A 204 -15.05 -9.00 -12.67
C PHE A 204 -16.19 -9.55 -13.54
N GLN A 205 -17.13 -8.69 -13.92
CA GLN A 205 -18.21 -9.07 -14.84
C GLN A 205 -17.67 -9.56 -16.19
N GLN A 206 -16.59 -8.95 -16.71
CA GLN A 206 -16.01 -9.31 -18.00
C GLN A 206 -15.15 -10.57 -17.97
N VAL A 207 -14.43 -10.79 -16.86
CA VAL A 207 -13.43 -11.88 -16.74
C VAL A 207 -14.06 -13.15 -16.17
N ARG A 208 -14.99 -13.03 -15.23
CA ARG A 208 -15.60 -14.16 -14.52
C ARG A 208 -17.12 -14.16 -14.62
N GLY A 209 -17.76 -13.02 -14.44
CA GLY A 209 -19.20 -12.89 -14.22
C GLY A 209 -19.58 -12.97 -12.74
N TRP A 210 -20.47 -12.07 -12.30
CA TRP A 210 -20.95 -12.07 -10.91
C TRP A 210 -21.81 -13.27 -10.56
N ASP A 211 -22.41 -13.91 -11.55
CA ASP A 211 -23.18 -15.14 -11.47
C ASP A 211 -22.32 -16.37 -11.12
N THR A 212 -21.01 -16.31 -11.40
CA THR A 212 -20.06 -17.38 -11.04
C THR A 212 -19.43 -17.21 -9.64
N LEU A 213 -19.83 -16.16 -8.91
CA LEU A 213 -19.29 -15.92 -7.58
C LEU A 213 -19.85 -16.92 -6.58
N ASP A 214 -19.07 -17.95 -6.33
CA ASP A 214 -19.35 -18.97 -5.33
C ASP A 214 -18.18 -19.05 -4.35
N LEU A 215 -18.43 -18.60 -3.13
CA LEU A 215 -17.47 -18.65 -2.04
C LEU A 215 -18.06 -19.47 -0.90
N SER A 216 -17.24 -20.33 -0.32
CA SER A 216 -17.61 -21.03 0.91
C SER A 216 -17.93 -20.04 2.04
N PRO A 217 -18.65 -20.41 3.09
CA PRO A 217 -18.87 -19.55 4.26
C PRO A 217 -17.56 -19.04 4.86
N GLU A 218 -16.51 -19.87 4.89
CA GLU A 218 -15.17 -19.49 5.32
C GLU A 218 -14.51 -18.49 4.35
N GLY A 219 -14.68 -18.70 3.04
CA GLY A 219 -14.20 -17.76 2.01
C GLY A 219 -14.86 -16.39 2.15
N TRP A 220 -16.16 -16.32 2.41
CA TRP A 220 -16.87 -15.06 2.71
C TRP A 220 -16.36 -14.39 3.98
N LEU A 221 -16.08 -15.17 5.04
CA LEU A 221 -15.51 -14.66 6.27
C LEU A 221 -14.13 -14.04 6.01
N LEU A 222 -13.23 -14.77 5.33
CA LEU A 222 -11.90 -14.27 4.98
C LEU A 222 -11.97 -13.03 4.08
N MET A 223 -12.90 -12.98 3.12
CA MET A 223 -13.13 -11.83 2.26
C MET A 223 -13.60 -10.61 3.07
N GLY A 224 -14.51 -10.81 4.03
CA GLY A 224 -14.95 -9.77 4.96
C GLY A 224 -13.82 -9.25 5.84
N LEU A 225 -13.01 -10.16 6.41
CA LEU A 225 -11.83 -9.81 7.19
C LEU A 225 -10.79 -9.03 6.37
N LEU A 226 -10.49 -9.48 5.15
CA LEU A 226 -9.62 -8.78 4.21
C LEU A 226 -10.14 -7.36 3.90
N THR A 227 -11.44 -7.23 3.67
CA THR A 227 -12.07 -5.94 3.34
C THR A 227 -12.04 -4.99 4.53
N ILE A 228 -12.45 -5.44 5.70
CA ILE A 228 -12.56 -4.58 6.89
C ILE A 228 -11.19 -4.31 7.51
N PHE A 229 -10.47 -5.39 7.88
CA PHE A 229 -9.25 -5.29 8.68
C PHE A 229 -7.98 -5.04 7.86
N ALA A 230 -7.95 -5.41 6.58
CA ALA A 230 -6.80 -5.19 5.73
C ALA A 230 -7.02 -4.14 4.63
N THR A 231 -8.18 -3.47 4.60
CA THR A 231 -8.45 -2.42 3.60
C THR A 231 -9.07 -1.18 4.23
N VAL A 232 -10.33 -1.23 4.69
CA VAL A 232 -11.06 -0.04 5.13
C VAL A 232 -10.50 0.52 6.43
N LEU A 233 -10.43 -0.31 7.48
CA LEU A 233 -9.99 0.10 8.81
C LEU A 233 -8.55 0.61 8.84
N PRO A 234 -7.55 -0.08 8.25
CA PRO A 234 -6.17 0.40 8.28
C PRO A 234 -5.97 1.71 7.53
N LEU A 235 -6.67 1.92 6.41
CA LEU A 235 -6.58 3.19 5.70
C LEU A 235 -7.18 4.34 6.51
N TYR A 236 -8.29 4.11 7.22
CA TYR A 236 -8.87 5.08 8.13
C TYR A 236 -7.92 5.42 9.29
N LEU A 237 -7.41 4.40 9.99
CA LEU A 237 -6.48 4.60 11.11
C LEU A 237 -5.21 5.32 10.69
N THR A 238 -4.67 4.96 9.53
CA THR A 238 -3.47 5.61 8.98
C THR A 238 -3.75 7.07 8.61
N ALA A 239 -4.88 7.36 7.97
CA ALA A 239 -5.27 8.72 7.60
C ALA A 239 -5.50 9.60 8.84
N GLU A 240 -6.19 9.08 9.86
CA GLU A 240 -6.44 9.80 11.12
C GLU A 240 -5.14 10.01 11.91
N GLY A 241 -4.29 8.99 11.99
CA GLY A 241 -2.98 9.12 12.62
C GLY A 241 -2.07 10.11 11.89
N LEU A 242 -2.02 10.06 10.56
CA LEU A 242 -1.30 11.02 9.71
C LEU A 242 -1.76 12.47 9.96
N HIS A 243 -3.07 12.68 10.10
CA HIS A 243 -3.62 13.99 10.43
C HIS A 243 -3.12 14.52 11.77
N ARG A 244 -3.02 13.64 12.79
CA ARG A 244 -2.61 14.00 14.15
C ARG A 244 -1.11 14.23 14.32
N ILE A 245 -0.27 13.38 13.73
CA ILE A 245 1.19 13.40 13.98
C ILE A 245 2.01 13.89 12.79
N GLY A 246 1.39 14.10 11.64
CA GLY A 246 2.04 14.51 10.39
C GLY A 246 2.72 13.35 9.65
N ALA A 247 3.04 13.59 8.39
CA ALA A 247 3.53 12.56 7.46
C ALA A 247 4.84 11.88 7.92
N GLU A 248 5.74 12.64 8.52
CA GLU A 248 7.06 12.17 8.94
C GLU A 248 6.98 11.14 10.07
N LYS A 249 6.26 11.49 11.16
CA LYS A 249 6.08 10.57 12.29
C LYS A 249 5.20 9.37 11.90
N ALA A 250 4.23 9.56 10.99
CA ALA A 250 3.41 8.50 10.47
C ALA A 250 4.23 7.51 9.64
N ALA A 251 5.14 7.99 8.78
CA ALA A 251 6.04 7.13 8.02
C ALA A 251 6.94 6.29 8.94
N LEU A 252 7.52 6.91 9.98
CA LEU A 252 8.27 6.17 11.00
C LEU A 252 7.42 5.09 11.69
N ALA A 253 6.17 5.42 12.07
CA ALA A 253 5.27 4.45 12.69
C ALA A 253 4.92 3.28 11.76
N SER A 254 4.82 3.52 10.44
CA SER A 254 4.47 2.50 9.45
C SER A 254 5.60 1.52 9.14
N THR A 255 6.85 1.81 9.52
CA THR A 255 8.00 0.89 9.31
C THR A 255 7.88 -0.42 10.08
N ILE A 256 6.93 -0.54 11.00
CA ILE A 256 6.58 -1.80 11.67
C ILE A 256 5.97 -2.83 10.68
N ALA A 257 5.41 -2.38 9.55
CA ALA A 257 4.64 -3.24 8.66
C ALA A 257 5.44 -4.40 8.05
N PRO A 258 6.67 -4.23 7.51
CA PRO A 258 7.43 -5.36 6.98
C PRO A 258 7.68 -6.44 8.03
N ALA A 259 8.11 -6.05 9.23
CA ALA A 259 8.35 -7.00 10.33
C ALA A 259 7.05 -7.72 10.74
N SER A 260 5.93 -6.98 10.82
CA SER A 260 4.62 -7.57 11.12
C SER A 260 4.18 -8.58 10.06
N THR A 261 4.43 -8.31 8.77
CA THR A 261 4.08 -9.25 7.70
C THR A 261 4.89 -10.52 7.81
N VAL A 262 6.20 -10.43 8.05
CA VAL A 262 7.05 -11.62 8.24
C VAL A 262 6.55 -12.49 9.40
N LEU A 263 6.27 -11.89 10.55
CA LEU A 263 5.75 -12.63 11.71
C LEU A 263 4.41 -13.31 11.40
N LEU A 264 3.49 -12.60 10.74
CA LEU A 264 2.20 -13.15 10.33
C LEU A 264 2.35 -14.25 9.28
N ALA A 265 3.25 -14.08 8.29
CA ALA A 265 3.49 -15.08 7.24
C ALA A 265 4.05 -16.38 7.82
N ILE A 266 5.02 -16.29 8.73
CA ILE A 266 5.54 -17.47 9.44
C ILE A 266 4.42 -18.13 10.27
N ALA A 267 3.69 -17.35 11.06
CA ALA A 267 2.71 -17.88 12.01
C ALA A 267 1.44 -18.46 11.35
N LEU A 268 0.98 -17.86 10.24
CA LEU A 268 -0.32 -18.18 9.64
C LEU A 268 -0.22 -18.92 8.30
N LEU A 269 0.88 -18.73 7.56
CA LEU A 269 1.10 -19.38 6.26
C LEU A 269 2.17 -20.47 6.31
N GLY A 270 2.96 -20.55 7.41
CA GLY A 270 4.09 -21.46 7.50
C GLY A 270 5.24 -21.08 6.55
N GLU A 271 5.31 -19.82 6.11
CA GLU A 271 6.41 -19.36 5.25
C GLU A 271 7.75 -19.51 5.98
N THR A 272 8.76 -20.00 5.27
CA THR A 272 10.14 -20.03 5.76
C THR A 272 10.86 -18.81 5.23
N VAL A 273 11.43 -18.01 6.13
CA VAL A 273 12.15 -16.79 5.78
C VAL A 273 13.64 -17.00 5.98
N SER A 274 14.43 -16.82 4.93
CA SER A 274 15.88 -17.02 4.99
C SER A 274 16.57 -15.86 5.73
N PRO A 275 17.77 -16.07 6.28
CA PRO A 275 18.56 -15.00 6.88
C PRO A 275 18.85 -13.85 5.90
N GLU A 276 19.03 -14.16 4.62
CA GLU A 276 19.27 -13.20 3.55
C GLU A 276 18.02 -12.31 3.31
N GLU A 277 16.82 -12.91 3.30
CA GLU A 277 15.57 -12.17 3.21
C GLU A 277 15.38 -11.22 4.40
N ILE A 278 15.67 -11.69 5.62
CA ILE A 278 15.62 -10.85 6.82
C ILE A 278 16.62 -9.68 6.69
N ALA A 279 17.85 -9.95 6.28
CA ALA A 279 18.85 -8.91 6.06
C ALA A 279 18.41 -7.91 4.99
N GLY A 280 17.81 -8.38 3.90
CA GLY A 280 17.26 -7.55 2.84
C GLY A 280 16.13 -6.64 3.34
N ILE A 281 15.17 -7.18 4.10
CA ILE A 281 14.07 -6.42 4.71
C ILE A 281 14.61 -5.33 5.64
N VAL A 282 15.60 -5.67 6.48
CA VAL A 282 16.25 -4.70 7.38
C VAL A 282 16.92 -3.58 6.59
N LEU A 283 17.63 -3.91 5.51
CA LEU A 283 18.27 -2.89 4.66
C LEU A 283 17.25 -1.99 3.97
N ILE A 284 16.14 -2.53 3.46
CA ILE A 284 15.06 -1.73 2.87
C ILE A 284 14.54 -0.74 3.91
N VAL A 285 14.23 -1.20 5.13
CA VAL A 285 13.72 -0.34 6.21
C VAL A 285 14.73 0.74 6.58
N LEU A 286 16.01 0.38 6.74
CA LEU A 286 17.08 1.35 7.06
C LEU A 286 17.28 2.38 5.95
N GLY A 287 17.23 1.95 4.69
CA GLY A 287 17.29 2.84 3.52
C GLY A 287 16.15 3.86 3.56
N ILE A 288 14.92 3.41 3.79
CA ILE A 288 13.74 4.28 3.90
C ILE A 288 13.86 5.25 5.07
N LEU A 289 14.21 4.78 6.26
CA LEU A 289 14.38 5.62 7.45
C LEU A 289 15.43 6.71 7.22
N SER A 290 16.51 6.40 6.48
CA SER A 290 17.54 7.39 6.14
C SER A 290 17.06 8.47 5.17
N LEU A 291 16.07 8.16 4.30
CA LEU A 291 15.42 9.15 3.42
C LEU A 291 14.52 10.11 4.20
N GLU A 292 13.83 9.63 5.22
CA GLU A 292 12.80 10.38 5.95
C GLU A 292 13.41 11.31 7.02
N THR A 293 14.40 10.86 7.77
CA THR A 293 15.03 11.65 8.85
C THR A 293 15.61 12.99 8.38
N ARG A 294 15.86 13.16 7.08
CA ARG A 294 16.34 14.43 6.52
C ARG A 294 15.23 15.42 6.16
N ARG A 295 14.05 14.96 5.75
CA ARG A 295 12.91 15.86 5.50
C ARG A 295 12.52 16.61 6.77
N ALA A 296 12.71 15.97 7.94
CA ALA A 296 12.50 16.55 9.25
C ALA A 296 13.42 17.72 9.54
N ARG A 297 14.73 17.51 9.38
CA ARG A 297 15.76 18.52 9.72
C ARG A 297 15.73 19.77 8.81
N LEU A 298 15.21 19.67 7.60
CA LEU A 298 15.08 20.81 6.68
C LEU A 298 13.86 21.68 6.98
N ARG A 299 12.79 21.11 7.58
CA ARG A 299 11.59 21.84 7.98
C ARG A 299 11.76 22.62 9.29
N THR A 300 12.69 22.22 10.13
CA THR A 300 13.00 22.92 11.40
C THR A 300 14.01 24.06 11.21
N ARG A 301 14.56 24.23 9.98
CA ARG A 301 15.52 25.30 9.63
C ARG A 301 14.95 26.35 8.66
N SER A 302 13.69 26.22 8.24
CA SER A 302 12.93 27.21 7.49
C SER A 302 11.79 27.78 8.34
#